data_b7b48fb06f3e8b8dba4ff462b694a95e
#
_entry.id   b7b48fb06f3e8b8dba4ff462b694a95e
#
_cell.length_a   1.000
_cell.length_b   1.000
_cell.length_c   1.000
_cell.angle_alpha   90.00
_cell.angle_beta   90.00
_cell.angle_gamma   90.00
#
_symmetry.space_group_name_H-M   'P 1'
#
loop_
_entity.id
_entity.type
_entity.pdbx_description
1 polymer ?
#
loop_
_entity_poly.entity_id
_entity_poly.type
_entity_poly.pdbx_seq_one_letter_code
_entity_poly.pdbx_strand_id
1 'polypeptide(L)'
;VGRFQPFHYGHLYAIEKILEECGELVLVVGSAQMSHEHDNPFTAGERIEMIRAALDAADVPADRYMIIPIPDAPAHRVWVSAVESQTPRFDLVYSNQPLTRRLLIEAGYEVKHIPMYHRGKYEASEIRRRMLEEEDWSDLVPPEVYRVVDDIDGEERVRDLAKTDSVNAGRR
;
A
#
# COMPACT_ATOMS: atom_id res chain seq x y z
N VAL A 1 0.81 0.60 -7.98
CA VAL A 1 0.42 1.67 -7.05
C VAL A 1 -0.44 1.10 -5.93
N GLY A 2 -0.12 1.39 -4.66
CA GLY A 2 -0.88 0.96 -3.50
C GLY A 2 -0.67 1.86 -2.28
N ARG A 3 -1.58 1.83 -1.31
CA ARG A 3 -1.42 2.54 -0.04
C ARG A 3 -0.62 1.74 0.99
N PHE A 4 -0.74 0.40 0.97
CA PHE A 4 -0.03 -0.51 1.86
C PHE A 4 -0.25 -0.19 3.36
N GLN A 5 -1.51 -0.19 3.81
CA GLN A 5 -1.95 0.24 5.13
C GLN A 5 -2.62 -0.88 5.96
N PRO A 6 -1.91 -1.94 6.37
CA PRO A 6 -0.51 -2.27 6.14
C PRO A 6 -0.27 -3.08 4.84
N PHE A 7 1.00 -3.45 4.61
CA PHE A 7 1.36 -4.46 3.62
C PHE A 7 0.84 -5.84 4.05
N HIS A 8 0.46 -6.70 3.09
CA HIS A 8 -0.13 -8.01 3.38
C HIS A 8 0.19 -9.04 2.29
N TYR A 9 -0.12 -10.33 2.52
CA TYR A 9 0.15 -11.41 1.57
C TYR A 9 -0.43 -11.20 0.17
N GLY A 10 -1.58 -10.53 0.06
CA GLY A 10 -2.14 -10.17 -1.24
C GLY A 10 -1.25 -9.21 -2.05
N HIS A 11 -0.54 -8.29 -1.37
CA HIS A 11 0.45 -7.42 -2.00
C HIS A 11 1.71 -8.20 -2.40
N LEU A 12 2.22 -9.05 -1.52
CA LEU A 12 3.40 -9.87 -1.79
C LEU A 12 3.18 -10.75 -3.03
N TYR A 13 2.08 -11.51 -3.05
CA TYR A 13 1.71 -12.33 -4.21
C TYR A 13 1.64 -11.52 -5.51
N ALA A 14 1.01 -10.34 -5.47
CA ALA A 14 0.89 -9.50 -6.65
C ALA A 14 2.26 -9.03 -7.16
N ILE A 15 3.17 -8.65 -6.25
CA ILE A 15 4.54 -8.23 -6.60
C ILE A 15 5.31 -9.37 -7.24
N GLU A 16 5.30 -10.57 -6.63
CA GLU A 16 5.96 -11.75 -7.18
C GLU A 16 5.45 -12.07 -8.59
N LYS A 17 4.13 -12.08 -8.79
CA LYS A 17 3.52 -12.34 -10.10
C LYS A 17 3.86 -11.28 -11.15
N ILE A 18 3.92 -10.02 -10.79
CA ILE A 18 4.34 -8.96 -11.72
C ILE A 18 5.82 -9.11 -12.07
N LEU A 19 6.68 -9.46 -11.12
CA LEU A 19 8.11 -9.67 -11.35
C LEU A 19 8.41 -10.94 -12.18
N GLU A 20 7.48 -11.89 -12.29
CA GLU A 20 7.58 -13.00 -13.27
C GLU A 20 7.45 -12.48 -14.72
N GLU A 21 6.70 -11.40 -14.95
CA GLU A 21 6.48 -10.82 -16.28
C GLU A 21 7.45 -9.66 -16.60
N CYS A 22 7.95 -8.95 -15.58
CA CYS A 22 8.72 -7.71 -15.71
C CYS A 22 10.13 -7.89 -15.16
N GLY A 23 11.12 -7.20 -15.76
CA GLY A 23 12.51 -7.19 -15.30
C GLY A 23 12.66 -6.44 -13.97
N GLU A 24 12.04 -5.26 -13.86
CA GLU A 24 12.08 -4.36 -12.72
C GLU A 24 10.68 -3.83 -12.42
N LEU A 25 10.43 -3.48 -11.16
CA LEU A 25 9.15 -2.97 -10.70
C LEU A 25 9.31 -1.67 -9.88
N VAL A 26 8.57 -0.65 -10.23
CA VAL A 26 8.42 0.55 -9.38
C VAL A 26 7.16 0.39 -8.52
N LEU A 27 7.35 0.28 -7.22
CA LEU A 27 6.29 0.25 -6.21
C LEU A 27 5.98 1.68 -5.76
N VAL A 28 4.87 2.22 -6.22
CA VAL A 28 4.42 3.55 -5.80
C VAL A 28 3.61 3.42 -4.52
N VAL A 29 4.13 3.99 -3.43
CA VAL A 29 3.41 4.15 -2.16
C VAL A 29 2.58 5.44 -2.25
N GLY A 30 1.30 5.30 -2.59
CA GLY A 30 0.37 6.41 -2.74
C GLY A 30 -0.05 7.04 -1.41
N SER A 31 -0.65 8.24 -1.48
CA SER A 31 -1.04 9.03 -0.31
C SER A 31 0.10 9.14 0.71
N ALA A 32 1.31 9.44 0.22
CA ALA A 32 2.53 9.41 1.03
C ALA A 32 2.53 10.43 2.17
N GLN A 33 1.80 11.53 2.01
CA GLN A 33 1.63 12.58 3.03
C GLN A 33 0.65 12.19 4.15
N MET A 34 -0.18 11.17 3.92
CA MET A 34 -1.22 10.76 4.86
C MET A 34 -0.67 9.79 5.89
N SER A 35 -0.95 10.08 7.17
CA SER A 35 -0.65 9.18 8.29
C SER A 35 -1.48 9.58 9.51
N HIS A 36 -1.55 8.70 10.52
CA HIS A 36 -2.28 8.96 11.77
C HIS A 36 -3.76 9.29 11.56
N GLU A 37 -4.37 8.60 10.59
CA GLU A 37 -5.78 8.66 10.25
C GLU A 37 -6.35 7.24 10.21
N HIS A 38 -7.66 7.10 10.41
CA HIS A 38 -8.34 5.80 10.43
C HIS A 38 -8.00 4.91 9.22
N ASP A 39 -8.02 5.48 8.01
CA ASP A 39 -7.72 4.73 6.78
C ASP A 39 -6.23 4.73 6.40
N ASN A 40 -5.44 5.58 7.03
CA ASN A 40 -4.01 5.73 6.79
C ASN A 40 -3.24 5.83 8.12
N PRO A 41 -3.22 4.77 8.96
CA PRO A 41 -2.57 4.82 10.26
C PRO A 41 -1.04 4.92 10.19
N PHE A 42 -0.43 4.41 9.12
CA PHE A 42 1.02 4.29 8.99
C PHE A 42 1.61 5.36 8.08
N THR A 43 2.76 5.92 8.47
CA THR A 43 3.54 6.86 7.67
C THR A 43 4.10 6.20 6.40
N ALA A 44 4.54 7.01 5.43
CA ALA A 44 5.19 6.46 4.24
C ALA A 44 6.47 5.68 4.58
N GLY A 45 7.25 6.15 5.56
CA GLY A 45 8.46 5.45 6.02
C GLY A 45 8.18 4.07 6.58
N GLU A 46 7.21 3.95 7.50
CA GLU A 46 6.78 2.69 8.09
C GLU A 46 6.26 1.71 7.02
N ARG A 47 5.49 2.20 6.05
CA ARG A 47 5.01 1.37 4.93
C ARG A 47 6.14 0.87 4.04
N ILE A 48 7.15 1.70 3.78
CA ILE A 48 8.35 1.30 3.03
C ILE A 48 9.11 0.22 3.80
N GLU A 49 9.25 0.36 5.11
CA GLU A 49 9.88 -0.65 5.96
C GLU A 49 9.14 -1.98 5.92
N MET A 50 7.82 -1.98 6.05
CA MET A 50 6.97 -3.17 5.90
C MET A 50 7.16 -3.86 4.55
N ILE A 51 7.18 -3.09 3.46
CA ILE A 51 7.37 -3.62 2.10
C ILE A 51 8.75 -4.26 1.99
N ARG A 52 9.81 -3.56 2.42
CA ARG A 52 11.18 -4.08 2.35
C ARG A 52 11.35 -5.34 3.18
N ALA A 53 10.89 -5.34 4.43
CA ALA A 53 10.99 -6.50 5.29
C ALA A 53 10.31 -7.74 4.69
N ALA A 54 9.12 -7.56 4.08
CA ALA A 54 8.41 -8.65 3.42
C ALA A 54 9.11 -9.15 2.15
N LEU A 55 9.64 -8.25 1.31
CA LEU A 55 10.32 -8.61 0.07
C LEU A 55 11.68 -9.27 0.32
N ASP A 56 12.42 -8.78 1.32
CA ASP A 56 13.69 -9.37 1.74
C ASP A 56 13.48 -10.79 2.27
N ALA A 57 12.44 -11.02 3.08
CA ALA A 57 12.10 -12.34 3.60
C ALA A 57 11.57 -13.32 2.52
N ALA A 58 11.04 -12.79 1.43
CA ALA A 58 10.62 -13.57 0.25
C ALA A 58 11.73 -13.75 -0.79
N ASP A 59 12.98 -13.43 -0.45
CA ASP A 59 14.15 -13.51 -1.34
C ASP A 59 13.99 -12.74 -2.67
N VAL A 60 13.17 -11.65 -2.68
CA VAL A 60 13.05 -10.77 -3.85
C VAL A 60 14.29 -9.90 -3.96
N PRO A 61 15.09 -10.01 -5.04
CA PRO A 61 16.34 -9.25 -5.16
C PRO A 61 16.10 -7.73 -5.13
N ALA A 62 16.90 -7.01 -4.34
CA ALA A 62 16.74 -5.57 -4.11
C ALA A 62 16.97 -4.72 -5.37
N ASP A 63 17.66 -5.26 -6.39
CA ASP A 63 17.86 -4.63 -7.70
C ASP A 63 16.67 -4.82 -8.66
N ARG A 64 15.67 -5.64 -8.28
CA ARG A 64 14.47 -5.90 -9.06
C ARG A 64 13.33 -4.94 -8.74
N TYR A 65 13.45 -4.09 -7.72
CA TYR A 65 12.37 -3.16 -7.36
C TYR A 65 12.88 -1.83 -6.80
N MET A 66 12.07 -0.80 -6.97
CA MET A 66 12.21 0.50 -6.31
C MET A 66 10.92 0.82 -5.56
N ILE A 67 11.02 1.44 -4.39
CA ILE A 67 9.87 1.89 -3.62
C ILE A 67 9.89 3.41 -3.58
N ILE A 68 8.86 4.04 -4.16
CA ILE A 68 8.79 5.50 -4.30
C ILE A 68 7.52 6.00 -3.65
N PRO A 69 7.60 6.77 -2.55
CA PRO A 69 6.45 7.40 -1.93
C PRO A 69 6.03 8.64 -2.75
N ILE A 70 4.75 8.68 -3.13
CA ILE A 70 4.19 9.79 -3.92
C ILE A 70 2.96 10.34 -3.18
N PRO A 71 2.93 11.65 -2.87
CA PRO A 71 1.77 12.28 -2.28
C PRO A 71 0.61 12.39 -3.27
N ASP A 72 -0.60 12.54 -2.73
CA ASP A 72 -1.77 12.85 -3.54
C ASP A 72 -1.63 14.24 -4.18
N ALA A 73 -2.07 14.37 -5.41
CA ALA A 73 -2.06 15.64 -6.12
C ALA A 73 -3.35 16.44 -5.84
N PRO A 74 -3.29 17.79 -5.87
CA PRO A 74 -4.45 18.66 -5.65
C PRO A 74 -5.59 18.41 -6.65
N ALA A 75 -5.26 17.92 -7.84
CA ALA A 75 -6.21 17.50 -8.86
C ALA A 75 -5.78 16.18 -9.49
N HIS A 76 -6.73 15.28 -9.70
CA HIS A 76 -6.44 13.94 -10.24
C HIS A 76 -5.66 13.96 -11.56
N ARG A 77 -5.93 14.91 -12.45
CA ARG A 77 -5.26 15.01 -13.76
C ARG A 77 -3.75 15.29 -13.66
N VAL A 78 -3.29 15.97 -12.61
CA VAL A 78 -1.85 16.25 -12.42
C VAL A 78 -1.12 15.13 -11.67
N TRP A 79 -1.84 14.14 -11.14
CA TRP A 79 -1.24 13.02 -10.41
C TRP A 79 -0.34 12.15 -11.31
N VAL A 80 -0.73 11.91 -12.56
CA VAL A 80 0.10 11.14 -13.51
C VAL A 80 1.43 11.84 -13.75
N SER A 81 1.41 13.17 -14.00
CA SER A 81 2.64 13.96 -14.18
C SER A 81 3.50 13.97 -12.90
N ALA A 82 2.90 13.93 -11.72
CA ALA A 82 3.63 13.78 -10.47
C ALA A 82 4.33 12.41 -10.39
N VAL A 83 3.67 11.34 -10.80
CA VAL A 83 4.29 10.00 -10.90
C VAL A 83 5.45 10.03 -11.88
N GLU A 84 5.24 10.51 -13.11
CA GLU A 84 6.27 10.60 -14.16
C GLU A 84 7.49 11.39 -13.72
N SER A 85 7.32 12.46 -12.95
CA SER A 85 8.42 13.32 -12.49
C SER A 85 9.23 12.72 -11.33
N GLN A 86 8.68 11.75 -10.62
CA GLN A 86 9.27 11.16 -9.41
C GLN A 86 9.72 9.70 -9.60
N THR A 87 9.43 9.10 -10.76
CA THR A 87 9.80 7.71 -11.05
C THR A 87 10.74 7.63 -12.25
N PRO A 88 11.55 6.57 -12.37
CA PRO A 88 12.16 6.21 -13.64
C PRO A 88 11.09 6.00 -14.73
N ARG A 89 11.52 6.02 -15.99
CA ARG A 89 10.61 5.70 -17.10
C ARG A 89 10.03 4.31 -16.95
N PHE A 90 8.75 4.18 -17.24
CA PHE A 90 8.01 2.92 -17.21
C PHE A 90 7.12 2.82 -18.47
N ASP A 91 6.89 1.58 -18.93
CA ASP A 91 6.12 1.32 -20.15
C ASP A 91 4.75 0.70 -19.82
N LEU A 92 4.64 0.03 -18.68
CA LEU A 92 3.47 -0.73 -18.27
C LEU A 92 3.09 -0.41 -16.84
N VAL A 93 1.80 -0.30 -16.57
CA VAL A 93 1.28 -0.07 -15.22
C VAL A 93 0.32 -1.17 -14.79
N TYR A 94 0.41 -1.58 -13.54
CA TYR A 94 -0.54 -2.48 -12.90
C TYR A 94 -1.38 -1.73 -11.88
N SER A 95 -2.69 -1.75 -12.06
CA SER A 95 -3.63 -1.15 -11.11
C SER A 95 -5.01 -1.79 -11.22
N ASN A 96 -5.69 -1.96 -10.07
CA ASN A 96 -7.10 -2.37 -9.99
C ASN A 96 -8.03 -1.21 -9.61
N GLN A 97 -7.46 -0.06 -9.22
CA GLN A 97 -8.23 1.10 -8.80
C GLN A 97 -8.78 1.83 -10.06
N PRO A 98 -10.11 1.99 -10.20
CA PRO A 98 -10.72 2.47 -11.45
C PRO A 98 -10.25 3.86 -11.88
N LEU A 99 -10.14 4.80 -10.92
CA LEU A 99 -9.68 6.16 -11.21
C LEU A 99 -8.23 6.17 -11.69
N THR A 100 -7.33 5.48 -10.99
CA THR A 100 -5.91 5.37 -11.37
C THR A 100 -5.76 4.77 -12.76
N ARG A 101 -6.51 3.70 -13.06
CA ARG A 101 -6.52 3.09 -14.39
C ARG A 101 -6.96 4.10 -15.46
N ARG A 102 -8.06 4.82 -15.21
CA ARG A 102 -8.60 5.80 -16.15
C ARG A 102 -7.59 6.91 -16.48
N LEU A 103 -6.96 7.48 -15.44
CA LEU A 103 -5.98 8.55 -15.60
C LEU A 103 -4.76 8.10 -16.41
N LEU A 104 -4.24 6.90 -16.14
CA LEU A 104 -3.08 6.37 -16.84
C LEU A 104 -3.38 5.98 -18.29
N ILE A 105 -4.56 5.40 -18.57
CA ILE A 105 -5.01 5.12 -19.93
C ILE A 105 -5.19 6.43 -20.73
N GLU A 106 -5.75 7.48 -20.13
CA GLU A 106 -5.87 8.80 -20.77
C GLU A 106 -4.51 9.48 -21.04
N ALA A 107 -3.50 9.16 -20.23
CA ALA A 107 -2.12 9.59 -20.44
C ALA A 107 -1.35 8.74 -21.48
N GLY A 108 -1.96 7.68 -22.01
CA GLY A 108 -1.39 6.85 -23.09
C GLY A 108 -0.64 5.60 -22.61
N TYR A 109 -0.72 5.26 -21.34
CA TYR A 109 -0.05 4.06 -20.80
C TYR A 109 -0.87 2.79 -21.02
N GLU A 110 -0.18 1.66 -21.23
CA GLU A 110 -0.77 0.34 -21.10
C GLU A 110 -1.03 0.04 -19.62
N VAL A 111 -2.27 -0.35 -19.27
CA VAL A 111 -2.64 -0.63 -17.88
C VAL A 111 -3.25 -2.01 -17.75
N LYS A 112 -2.51 -2.92 -17.12
CA LYS A 112 -2.96 -4.26 -16.76
C LYS A 112 -3.64 -4.30 -15.40
N HIS A 113 -4.38 -5.37 -15.15
CA HIS A 113 -4.91 -5.66 -13.82
C HIS A 113 -3.82 -6.28 -12.92
N ILE A 114 -3.83 -5.89 -11.65
CA ILE A 114 -3.00 -6.54 -10.63
C ILE A 114 -3.55 -7.96 -10.40
N PRO A 115 -2.71 -9.00 -10.47
CA PRO A 115 -3.10 -10.35 -10.06
C PRO A 115 -3.62 -10.36 -8.62
N MET A 116 -4.77 -10.99 -8.40
CA MET A 116 -5.42 -11.01 -7.09
C MET A 116 -5.27 -12.39 -6.46
N TYR A 117 -4.90 -12.43 -5.18
CA TYR A 117 -4.82 -13.63 -4.38
C TYR A 117 -5.85 -13.58 -3.25
N HIS A 118 -6.82 -14.49 -3.26
CA HIS A 118 -7.89 -14.59 -2.26
C HIS A 118 -8.48 -13.23 -1.85
N ARG A 119 -8.98 -12.47 -2.85
CA ARG A 119 -9.67 -11.20 -2.62
C ARG A 119 -10.81 -11.42 -1.61
N GLY A 120 -10.86 -10.57 -0.57
CA GLY A 120 -11.78 -10.71 0.55
C GLY A 120 -11.14 -11.30 1.81
N LYS A 121 -10.04 -12.08 1.69
CA LYS A 121 -9.22 -12.47 2.84
C LYS A 121 -8.09 -11.48 3.10
N TYR A 122 -7.32 -11.13 2.06
CA TYR A 122 -6.14 -10.28 2.17
C TYR A 122 -6.48 -8.85 1.77
N GLU A 123 -7.11 -8.11 2.70
CA GLU A 123 -7.44 -6.69 2.55
C GLU A 123 -6.93 -5.89 3.76
N ALA A 124 -6.31 -4.73 3.50
CA ALA A 124 -5.81 -3.88 4.58
C ALA A 124 -6.90 -3.38 5.52
N SER A 125 -8.13 -3.19 5.01
CA SER A 125 -9.32 -2.86 5.81
C SER A 125 -9.67 -3.96 6.81
N GLU A 126 -9.62 -5.21 6.40
CA GLU A 126 -9.88 -6.37 7.28
C GLU A 126 -8.81 -6.49 8.37
N ILE A 127 -7.54 -6.26 8.01
CA ILE A 127 -6.45 -6.27 8.99
C ILE A 127 -6.67 -5.17 10.04
N ARG A 128 -6.98 -3.95 9.62
CA ARG A 128 -7.25 -2.84 10.56
C ARG A 128 -8.51 -3.09 11.41
N ARG A 129 -9.56 -3.70 10.84
CA ARG A 129 -10.73 -4.13 11.62
C ARG A 129 -10.32 -5.10 12.73
N ARG A 130 -9.53 -6.12 12.43
CA ARG A 130 -9.05 -7.09 13.43
C ARG A 130 -8.19 -6.42 14.51
N MET A 131 -7.30 -5.49 14.13
CA MET A 131 -6.54 -4.69 15.09
C MET A 131 -7.44 -3.89 16.04
N LEU A 132 -8.56 -3.34 15.53
CA LEU A 132 -9.54 -2.60 16.32
C LEU A 132 -10.32 -3.49 17.29
N GLU A 133 -10.66 -4.69 16.86
CA GLU A 133 -11.47 -5.64 17.62
C GLU A 133 -10.62 -6.61 18.47
N GLU A 134 -9.29 -6.39 18.52
CA GLU A 134 -8.34 -7.22 19.24
C GLU A 134 -8.35 -8.69 18.79
N GLU A 135 -8.68 -8.91 17.52
CA GLU A 135 -8.63 -10.23 16.87
C GLU A 135 -7.24 -10.49 16.29
N ASP A 136 -6.85 -11.76 16.19
CA ASP A 136 -5.61 -12.17 15.54
C ASP A 136 -5.62 -11.85 14.04
N TRP A 137 -4.64 -11.10 13.58
CA TRP A 137 -4.44 -10.71 12.19
C TRP A 137 -3.09 -11.20 11.62
N SER A 138 -2.32 -11.94 12.41
CA SER A 138 -0.98 -12.41 12.04
C SER A 138 -0.99 -13.32 10.81
N ASP A 139 -2.08 -14.03 10.55
CA ASP A 139 -2.26 -14.91 9.39
C ASP A 139 -2.49 -14.16 8.06
N LEU A 140 -2.69 -12.85 8.11
CA LEU A 140 -2.99 -12.01 6.94
C LEU A 140 -1.74 -11.31 6.38
N VAL A 141 -0.67 -11.24 7.14
CA VAL A 141 0.56 -10.51 6.78
C VAL A 141 1.79 -11.41 6.91
N PRO A 142 2.89 -11.12 6.16
CA PRO A 142 4.17 -11.74 6.45
C PRO A 142 4.62 -11.48 7.90
N PRO A 143 5.29 -12.45 8.57
CA PRO A 143 5.76 -12.29 9.95
C PRO A 143 6.64 -11.06 10.17
N GLU A 144 7.39 -10.66 9.14
CA GLU A 144 8.26 -9.49 9.16
C GLU A 144 7.44 -8.19 9.22
N VAL A 145 6.33 -8.13 8.51
CA VAL A 145 5.38 -6.99 8.57
C VAL A 145 4.73 -6.93 9.94
N TYR A 146 4.35 -8.08 10.50
CA TYR A 146 3.80 -8.14 11.85
C TYR A 146 4.77 -7.53 12.86
N ARG A 147 6.08 -7.92 12.80
CA ARG A 147 7.12 -7.37 13.68
C ARG A 147 7.27 -5.85 13.52
N VAL A 148 7.30 -5.33 12.29
CA VAL A 148 7.38 -3.88 12.06
C VAL A 148 6.19 -3.15 12.69
N VAL A 149 4.98 -3.69 12.56
CA VAL A 149 3.77 -3.09 13.16
C VAL A 149 3.84 -3.15 14.69
N ASP A 150 4.32 -4.25 15.26
CA ASP A 150 4.51 -4.42 16.71
C ASP A 150 5.57 -3.45 17.26
N ASP A 151 6.71 -3.34 16.60
CA ASP A 151 7.83 -2.46 17.00
C ASP A 151 7.45 -0.96 17.05
N ILE A 152 6.42 -0.56 16.30
CA ILE A 152 5.95 0.85 16.25
C ILE A 152 4.65 1.08 17.04
N ASP A 153 4.22 0.13 17.87
CA ASP A 153 2.93 0.15 18.56
C ASP A 153 1.74 0.41 17.62
N GLY A 154 1.82 -0.14 16.41
CA GLY A 154 0.91 0.16 15.30
C GLY A 154 -0.53 -0.25 15.57
N GLU A 155 -0.75 -1.34 16.30
CA GLU A 155 -2.08 -1.82 16.70
C GLU A 155 -2.72 -0.87 17.72
N GLU A 156 -1.97 -0.40 18.72
CA GLU A 156 -2.44 0.59 19.68
C GLU A 156 -2.80 1.92 18.97
N ARG A 157 -1.94 2.35 18.04
CA ARG A 157 -2.21 3.54 17.21
C ARG A 157 -3.53 3.42 16.44
N VAL A 158 -3.80 2.27 15.81
CA VAL A 158 -5.07 2.04 15.08
C VAL A 158 -6.28 2.18 16.02
N ARG A 159 -6.20 1.61 17.24
CA ARG A 159 -7.25 1.73 18.25
C ARG A 159 -7.46 3.16 18.74
N ASP A 160 -6.39 3.92 18.94
CA ASP A 160 -6.47 5.30 19.41
C ASP A 160 -7.06 6.26 18.37
N LEU A 161 -6.72 6.06 17.10
CA LEU A 161 -7.28 6.83 15.99
C LEU A 161 -8.81 6.64 15.88
N ALA A 162 -9.30 5.42 16.07
CA ALA A 162 -10.73 5.15 16.06
C ALA A 162 -11.50 5.84 17.20
N LYS A 163 -10.89 5.99 18.38
CA LYS A 163 -11.48 6.74 19.50
C LYS A 163 -11.62 8.24 19.17
N THR A 164 -10.64 8.80 18.47
CA THR A 164 -10.63 10.23 18.09
C THR A 164 -11.74 10.57 17.10
N ASP A 165 -12.00 9.70 16.12
CA ASP A 165 -13.05 9.92 15.13
C ASP A 165 -14.47 9.83 15.75
N SER A 166 -14.67 8.97 16.73
CA SER A 166 -15.94 8.86 17.44
C SER A 166 -16.29 10.14 18.23
N VAL A 167 -15.30 10.84 18.78
CA VAL A 167 -15.49 12.13 19.49
C VAL A 167 -15.87 13.25 18.52
N ASN A 168 -15.33 13.25 17.31
CA ASN A 168 -15.63 14.26 16.29
C ASN A 168 -16.99 14.05 15.61
N ALA A 169 -17.44 12.80 15.46
CA ALA A 169 -18.76 12.49 14.91
C ALA A 169 -19.93 12.90 15.81
N GLY A 170 -19.74 12.96 17.13
CA GLY A 170 -20.74 13.39 18.11
C GLY A 170 -20.92 14.92 18.26
N ARG A 171 -20.13 15.72 17.52
CA ARG A 171 -20.15 17.20 17.57
C ARG A 171 -20.75 17.88 16.32
N ARG A 172 -21.41 17.14 15.44
CA ARG A 172 -22.09 17.68 14.26
C ARG A 172 -23.60 17.65 14.41
#